data_2365f320d45d9f36b86f032101df374a
#
_entry.id   2365f320d45d9f36b86f032101df374a
#
_cell.length_a   1.000
_cell.length_b   1.000
_cell.length_c   1.000
_cell.angle_alpha   90.00
_cell.angle_beta   90.00
_cell.angle_gamma   90.00
#
_symmetry.space_group_name_H-M   'P 1'
#
loop_
_entity.id
_entity.type
_entity.pdbx_description
1 polymer ?
#
loop_
_entity_poly.entity_id
_entity_poly.type
_entity_poly.pdbx_seq_one_letter_code
_entity_poly.pdbx_strand_id
1 'polypeptide(L)'
;MKADRDGDILLEVSDAVRETLLADMEDHEILAAAKEMDADELADLASELPRDVVHELMETLDAQQRERVRSALSYEEEQVGALMDFEMVTIREDVSLEVVLRYLRRLKELPGHTDKLFVVDYDGVLKGVLSIKRLLVNDPDKQVAEVMANDAVSFHPDENAYDACLLYTSPSPRDQRG
;
A
#
# COMPACT_ATOMS: atom_id res chain seq x y z
N MET A 1 -14.29 -17.39 8.80
CA MET A 1 -13.63 -18.45 7.98
C MET A 1 -14.15 -18.60 6.54
N LYS A 2 -15.34 -18.14 6.18
CA LYS A 2 -15.84 -18.16 4.79
C LYS A 2 -15.63 -16.78 4.13
N ALA A 3 -15.82 -15.71 4.87
CA ALA A 3 -15.63 -14.32 4.39
C ALA A 3 -14.18 -13.98 4.00
N ASP A 4 -13.17 -14.46 4.77
CA ASP A 4 -11.75 -14.22 4.46
C ASP A 4 -11.32 -14.71 3.06
N ARG A 5 -11.97 -15.77 2.56
CA ARG A 5 -11.67 -16.34 1.24
C ARG A 5 -12.46 -15.66 0.11
N ASP A 6 -13.58 -15.08 0.42
CA ASP A 6 -14.43 -14.46 -0.59
C ASP A 6 -13.82 -13.12 -1.04
N GLY A 7 -13.14 -12.39 -0.15
CA GLY A 7 -12.35 -11.20 -0.47
C GLY A 7 -11.18 -11.49 -1.41
N ASP A 8 -10.31 -12.44 -1.03
CA ASP A 8 -9.15 -12.83 -1.87
C ASP A 8 -9.58 -13.28 -3.29
N ILE A 9 -10.70 -14.02 -3.38
CA ILE A 9 -11.21 -14.47 -4.68
C ILE A 9 -11.65 -13.30 -5.57
N LEU A 10 -12.32 -12.31 -4.99
CA LEU A 10 -12.76 -11.12 -5.76
C LEU A 10 -11.57 -10.32 -6.31
N LEU A 11 -10.43 -10.34 -5.62
CA LEU A 11 -9.21 -9.63 -6.06
C LEU A 11 -8.42 -10.40 -7.13
N GLU A 12 -8.44 -11.73 -7.09
CA GLU A 12 -7.64 -12.58 -7.99
C GLU A 12 -8.33 -12.90 -9.33
N VAL A 13 -9.63 -12.69 -9.45
CA VAL A 13 -10.38 -12.98 -10.69
C VAL A 13 -10.33 -11.81 -11.66
N SER A 14 -10.56 -12.08 -12.96
CA SER A 14 -10.71 -11.02 -13.96
C SER A 14 -11.99 -10.20 -13.75
N ASP A 15 -12.01 -8.94 -14.18
CA ASP A 15 -13.12 -8.01 -14.01
C ASP A 15 -14.47 -8.60 -14.45
N ALA A 16 -14.51 -9.28 -15.61
CA ALA A 16 -15.74 -9.92 -16.11
C ALA A 16 -16.26 -11.06 -15.20
N VAL A 17 -15.37 -11.75 -14.50
CA VAL A 17 -15.74 -12.80 -13.52
C VAL A 17 -16.17 -12.12 -12.21
N ARG A 18 -15.46 -11.07 -11.79
CA ARG A 18 -15.78 -10.29 -10.60
C ARG A 18 -17.17 -9.69 -10.70
N GLU A 19 -17.49 -9.02 -11.82
CA GLU A 19 -18.83 -8.46 -12.10
C GLU A 19 -19.93 -9.52 -11.97
N THR A 20 -19.69 -10.74 -12.49
CA THR A 20 -20.64 -11.85 -12.39
C THR A 20 -20.81 -12.32 -10.94
N LEU A 21 -19.70 -12.42 -10.19
CA LEU A 21 -19.75 -12.83 -8.78
C LEU A 21 -20.47 -11.78 -7.93
N LEU A 22 -20.17 -10.50 -8.11
CA LEU A 22 -20.81 -9.40 -7.39
C LEU A 22 -22.33 -9.34 -7.68
N ALA A 23 -22.75 -9.67 -8.91
CA ALA A 23 -24.16 -9.72 -9.27
C ALA A 23 -24.94 -10.87 -8.59
N ASP A 24 -24.23 -11.95 -8.21
CA ASP A 24 -24.81 -13.12 -7.53
C ASP A 24 -24.71 -13.04 -5.99
N MET A 25 -23.90 -12.12 -5.46
CA MET A 25 -23.72 -11.91 -4.01
C MET A 25 -24.78 -10.99 -3.43
N GLU A 26 -25.17 -11.21 -2.18
CA GLU A 26 -26.01 -10.29 -1.42
C GLU A 26 -25.15 -9.17 -0.81
N ASP A 27 -25.72 -7.96 -0.62
CA ASP A 27 -24.99 -6.79 -0.11
C ASP A 27 -24.19 -7.09 1.17
N HIS A 28 -24.77 -7.88 2.08
CA HIS A 28 -24.09 -8.25 3.32
C HIS A 28 -22.88 -9.18 3.12
N GLU A 29 -22.84 -9.96 2.04
CA GLU A 29 -21.69 -10.81 1.69
C GLU A 29 -20.56 -9.95 1.09
N ILE A 30 -20.90 -8.98 0.25
CA ILE A 30 -19.98 -7.99 -0.31
C ILE A 30 -19.35 -7.18 0.83
N LEU A 31 -20.16 -6.65 1.76
CA LEU A 31 -19.68 -5.89 2.90
C LEU A 31 -18.81 -6.73 3.86
N ALA A 32 -19.05 -8.03 3.96
CA ALA A 32 -18.25 -8.93 4.77
C ALA A 32 -16.89 -9.22 4.11
N ALA A 33 -16.84 -9.39 2.80
CA ALA A 33 -15.62 -9.57 2.02
C ALA A 33 -14.74 -8.30 2.05
N ALA A 34 -15.36 -7.13 1.91
CA ALA A 34 -14.70 -5.84 1.92
C ALA A 34 -13.99 -5.47 3.23
N LYS A 35 -14.32 -6.11 4.36
CA LYS A 35 -13.72 -5.79 5.67
C LYS A 35 -12.24 -6.15 5.80
N GLU A 36 -11.79 -7.11 5.03
CA GLU A 36 -10.41 -7.62 5.05
C GLU A 36 -9.56 -7.00 3.92
N MET A 37 -10.15 -6.16 3.07
CA MET A 37 -9.50 -5.52 1.94
C MET A 37 -8.77 -4.23 2.33
N ASP A 38 -7.67 -3.95 1.66
CA ASP A 38 -6.93 -2.70 1.77
C ASP A 38 -7.65 -1.54 1.06
N ALA A 39 -7.18 -0.31 1.26
CA ALA A 39 -7.92 0.87 0.79
C ALA A 39 -7.95 1.02 -0.73
N ASP A 40 -6.92 0.59 -1.44
CA ASP A 40 -6.84 0.53 -2.90
C ASP A 40 -7.74 -0.58 -3.46
N GLU A 41 -7.72 -1.76 -2.86
CA GLU A 41 -8.62 -2.88 -3.19
C GLU A 41 -10.09 -2.50 -2.99
N LEU A 42 -10.39 -1.78 -1.90
CA LEU A 42 -11.73 -1.26 -1.64
C LEU A 42 -12.15 -0.19 -2.65
N ALA A 43 -11.22 0.62 -3.14
CA ALA A 43 -11.51 1.62 -4.15
C ALA A 43 -11.81 0.95 -5.50
N ASP A 44 -11.03 -0.06 -5.89
CA ASP A 44 -11.28 -0.85 -7.10
C ASP A 44 -12.66 -1.52 -7.03
N LEU A 45 -12.95 -2.22 -5.93
CA LEU A 45 -14.25 -2.85 -5.71
C LEU A 45 -15.39 -1.83 -5.77
N ALA A 46 -15.23 -0.68 -5.10
CA ALA A 46 -16.26 0.36 -5.04
C ALA A 46 -16.60 0.96 -6.41
N SER A 47 -15.66 0.94 -7.37
CA SER A 47 -15.90 1.39 -8.74
C SER A 47 -16.89 0.52 -9.49
N GLU A 48 -17.01 -0.74 -9.12
CA GLU A 48 -17.89 -1.75 -9.75
C GLU A 48 -19.23 -1.93 -9.02
N LEU A 49 -19.37 -1.37 -7.81
CA LEU A 49 -20.56 -1.55 -6.96
C LEU A 49 -21.66 -0.49 -7.23
N PRO A 50 -22.94 -0.83 -6.99
CA PRO A 50 -24.02 0.13 -6.92
C PRO A 50 -23.78 1.22 -5.85
N ARG A 51 -24.24 2.45 -6.09
CA ARG A 51 -23.98 3.60 -5.21
C ARG A 51 -24.52 3.43 -3.79
N ASP A 52 -25.59 2.72 -3.60
CA ASP A 52 -26.19 2.40 -2.30
C ASP A 52 -25.31 1.44 -1.50
N VAL A 53 -24.76 0.40 -2.15
CA VAL A 53 -23.79 -0.54 -1.54
C VAL A 53 -22.48 0.18 -1.18
N VAL A 54 -21.97 1.04 -2.08
CA VAL A 54 -20.80 1.89 -1.78
C VAL A 54 -21.04 2.77 -0.57
N HIS A 55 -22.25 3.37 -0.45
CA HIS A 55 -22.58 4.21 0.70
C HIS A 55 -22.56 3.41 2.00
N GLU A 56 -23.18 2.23 2.01
CA GLU A 56 -23.18 1.33 3.17
C GLU A 56 -21.76 0.84 3.51
N LEU A 57 -20.96 0.49 2.50
CA LEU A 57 -19.55 0.15 2.67
C LEU A 57 -18.80 1.28 3.39
N MET A 58 -18.91 2.50 2.90
CA MET A 58 -18.25 3.68 3.48
C MET A 58 -18.68 3.95 4.93
N GLU A 59 -19.90 3.59 5.32
CA GLU A 59 -20.37 3.72 6.71
C GLU A 59 -19.76 2.66 7.64
N THR A 60 -19.37 1.49 7.12
CA THR A 60 -18.74 0.42 7.91
C THR A 60 -17.27 0.69 8.19
N LEU A 61 -16.59 1.51 7.37
CA LEU A 61 -15.18 1.86 7.51
C LEU A 61 -14.95 2.87 8.64
N ASP A 62 -13.80 2.77 9.29
CA ASP A 62 -13.34 3.80 10.21
C ASP A 62 -13.00 5.12 9.47
N ALA A 63 -12.77 6.19 10.22
CA ALA A 63 -12.53 7.52 9.61
C ALA A 63 -11.24 7.55 8.76
N GLN A 64 -10.22 6.79 9.13
CA GLN A 64 -8.94 6.73 8.44
C GLN A 64 -9.05 5.90 7.16
N GLN A 65 -9.65 4.73 7.22
CA GLN A 65 -9.92 3.88 6.06
C GLN A 65 -10.80 4.61 5.04
N ARG A 66 -11.88 5.24 5.50
CA ARG A 66 -12.80 6.02 4.63
C ARG A 66 -12.08 7.12 3.87
N GLU A 67 -11.17 7.84 4.53
CA GLU A 67 -10.40 8.90 3.87
C GLU A 67 -9.42 8.35 2.84
N ARG A 68 -8.80 7.20 3.11
CA ARG A 68 -7.90 6.50 2.17
C ARG A 68 -8.65 6.04 0.92
N VAL A 69 -9.77 5.34 1.08
CA VAL A 69 -10.62 4.90 -0.03
C VAL A 69 -11.12 6.09 -0.85
N ARG A 70 -11.57 7.18 -0.17
CA ARG A 70 -11.98 8.40 -0.86
C ARG A 70 -10.84 9.03 -1.64
N SER A 71 -9.64 9.01 -1.11
CA SER A 71 -8.44 9.51 -1.78
C SER A 71 -8.14 8.67 -3.04
N ALA A 72 -8.14 7.35 -2.93
CA ALA A 72 -7.92 6.45 -4.07
C ALA A 72 -8.97 6.66 -5.17
N LEU A 73 -10.26 6.75 -4.82
CA LEU A 73 -11.35 7.03 -5.76
C LEU A 73 -11.29 8.44 -6.40
N SER A 74 -10.44 9.34 -5.93
CA SER A 74 -10.28 10.68 -6.50
C SER A 74 -9.34 10.73 -7.70
N TYR A 75 -8.58 9.66 -7.96
CA TYR A 75 -7.64 9.55 -9.07
C TYR A 75 -8.25 8.74 -10.23
N GLU A 76 -7.79 9.01 -11.46
CA GLU A 76 -8.13 8.21 -12.64
C GLU A 76 -7.30 6.92 -12.65
N GLU A 77 -7.81 5.84 -13.28
CA GLU A 77 -7.15 4.52 -13.30
C GLU A 77 -5.70 4.57 -13.83
N GLU A 78 -5.41 5.49 -14.75
CA GLU A 78 -4.07 5.66 -15.32
C GLU A 78 -3.13 6.49 -14.45
N GLN A 79 -3.59 7.01 -13.31
CA GLN A 79 -2.78 7.83 -12.42
C GLN A 79 -2.08 6.99 -11.33
N VAL A 80 -0.88 7.39 -10.94
CA VAL A 80 -0.13 6.74 -9.85
C VAL A 80 -0.95 6.71 -8.56
N GLY A 81 -1.74 7.75 -8.31
CA GLY A 81 -2.57 7.87 -7.11
C GLY A 81 -3.60 6.76 -6.94
N ALA A 82 -4.12 6.21 -8.07
CA ALA A 82 -5.06 5.08 -8.04
C ALA A 82 -4.40 3.76 -7.58
N LEU A 83 -3.07 3.65 -7.79
CA LEU A 83 -2.28 2.47 -7.43
C LEU A 83 -1.51 2.63 -6.10
N MET A 84 -1.79 3.69 -5.33
CA MET A 84 -1.08 3.95 -4.08
C MET A 84 -1.56 3.03 -2.96
N ASP A 85 -0.64 2.19 -2.48
CA ASP A 85 -0.80 1.52 -1.20
C ASP A 85 -0.54 2.50 -0.04
N PHE A 86 -1.50 2.64 0.85
CA PHE A 86 -1.43 3.49 2.04
C PHE A 86 -0.89 2.75 3.28
N GLU A 87 -0.70 1.44 3.17
CA GLU A 87 -0.18 0.58 4.23
C GLU A 87 1.35 0.57 4.24
N MET A 88 1.95 1.67 4.65
CA MET A 88 3.39 1.80 4.74
C MET A 88 3.87 2.02 6.16
N VAL A 89 5.07 1.51 6.46
CA VAL A 89 5.76 1.77 7.72
C VAL A 89 6.76 2.91 7.54
N THR A 90 6.56 3.99 8.31
CA THR A 90 7.47 5.13 8.35
C THR A 90 8.35 5.09 9.59
N ILE A 91 9.62 5.46 9.43
CA ILE A 91 10.61 5.55 10.50
C ILE A 91 11.39 6.85 10.37
N ARG A 92 11.99 7.30 11.47
CA ARG A 92 12.80 8.52 11.47
C ARG A 92 14.25 8.24 11.13
N GLU A 93 14.90 9.18 10.42
CA GLU A 93 16.32 9.09 10.03
C GLU A 93 17.29 9.17 11.22
N ASP A 94 16.89 9.85 12.30
CA ASP A 94 17.72 10.16 13.47
C ASP A 94 17.67 9.11 14.59
N VAL A 95 17.03 7.97 14.36
CA VAL A 95 16.97 6.86 15.33
C VAL A 95 17.96 5.74 14.98
N SER A 96 18.37 4.94 15.98
CA SER A 96 19.19 3.75 15.72
C SER A 96 18.38 2.59 15.14
N LEU A 97 19.07 1.66 14.47
CA LEU A 97 18.43 0.45 13.94
C LEU A 97 17.84 -0.42 15.06
N GLU A 98 18.42 -0.40 16.28
CA GLU A 98 17.84 -1.07 17.44
C GLU A 98 16.47 -0.53 17.79
N VAL A 99 16.29 0.80 17.76
CA VAL A 99 15.00 1.45 18.00
C VAL A 99 13.99 1.05 16.95
N VAL A 100 14.38 0.99 15.68
CA VAL A 100 13.52 0.53 14.58
C VAL A 100 13.08 -0.92 14.81
N LEU A 101 14.01 -1.84 15.12
CA LEU A 101 13.69 -3.23 15.40
C LEU A 101 12.72 -3.38 16.58
N ARG A 102 12.91 -2.56 17.63
CA ARG A 102 12.02 -2.54 18.79
C ARG A 102 10.64 -2.01 18.44
N TYR A 103 10.56 -1.01 17.56
CA TYR A 103 9.31 -0.47 17.05
C TYR A 103 8.55 -1.53 16.23
N LEU A 104 9.19 -2.17 15.26
CA LEU A 104 8.57 -3.21 14.42
C LEU A 104 8.03 -4.38 15.25
N ARG A 105 8.75 -4.80 16.29
CA ARG A 105 8.31 -5.86 17.21
C ARG A 105 7.09 -5.48 18.07
N ARG A 106 6.76 -4.20 18.17
CA ARG A 106 5.56 -3.72 18.89
C ARG A 106 4.33 -3.66 18.00
N LEU A 107 4.51 -3.60 16.69
CA LEU A 107 3.42 -3.74 15.76
C LEU A 107 2.88 -5.16 15.87
N LYS A 108 1.57 -5.30 15.95
CA LYS A 108 0.93 -6.62 16.03
C LYS A 108 1.11 -7.38 14.74
N GLU A 109 1.06 -6.66 13.63
CA GLU A 109 1.17 -7.14 12.27
C GLU A 109 1.90 -6.08 11.44
N LEU A 110 2.65 -6.52 10.46
CA LEU A 110 3.26 -5.66 9.45
C LEU A 110 2.41 -5.73 8.19
N PRO A 111 2.30 -4.64 7.42
CA PRO A 111 1.66 -4.70 6.11
C PRO A 111 2.23 -5.83 5.26
N GLY A 112 1.39 -6.52 4.48
CA GLY A 112 1.71 -7.77 3.80
C GLY A 112 2.96 -7.73 2.91
N HIS A 113 3.27 -6.58 2.34
CA HIS A 113 4.38 -6.35 1.43
C HIS A 113 5.51 -5.48 1.99
N THR A 114 5.71 -5.49 3.32
CA THR A 114 6.76 -4.69 3.96
C THR A 114 8.16 -5.23 3.70
N ASP A 115 8.76 -4.91 2.57
CA ASP A 115 10.17 -5.17 2.23
C ASP A 115 11.08 -3.96 2.49
N LYS A 116 10.50 -2.77 2.59
CA LYS A 116 11.14 -1.48 2.80
C LYS A 116 10.39 -0.65 3.84
N LEU A 117 11.13 0.17 4.57
CA LEU A 117 10.62 1.16 5.50
C LEU A 117 10.91 2.53 4.91
N PHE A 118 9.92 3.43 4.94
CA PHE A 118 10.07 4.79 4.45
C PHE A 118 10.71 5.67 5.53
N VAL A 119 11.81 6.32 5.19
CA VAL A 119 12.57 7.14 6.13
C VAL A 119 12.16 8.61 5.96
N VAL A 120 11.71 9.21 7.04
CA VAL A 120 11.25 10.60 7.06
C VAL A 120 12.05 11.45 8.06
N ASP A 121 12.08 12.75 7.84
CA ASP A 121 12.60 13.70 8.83
C ASP A 121 11.55 14.03 9.91
N TYR A 122 11.86 15.05 10.73
CA TYR A 122 10.98 15.52 11.80
C TYR A 122 9.66 16.10 11.28
N ASP A 123 9.69 16.69 10.09
CA ASP A 123 8.52 17.32 9.45
C ASP A 123 7.71 16.33 8.60
N GLY A 124 8.10 15.03 8.58
CA GLY A 124 7.45 13.99 7.81
C GLY A 124 7.85 13.94 6.33
N VAL A 125 8.89 14.68 5.94
CA VAL A 125 9.38 14.69 4.55
C VAL A 125 10.20 13.45 4.28
N LEU A 126 9.91 12.74 3.19
CA LEU A 126 10.64 11.56 2.76
C LEU A 126 12.11 11.87 2.48
N LYS A 127 13.02 11.15 3.14
CA LYS A 127 14.48 11.24 2.96
C LYS A 127 15.09 10.06 2.22
N GLY A 128 14.44 8.92 2.27
CA GLY A 128 14.91 7.71 1.63
C GLY A 128 14.15 6.47 2.07
N VAL A 129 14.73 5.33 1.79
CA VAL A 129 14.17 4.02 2.16
C VAL A 129 15.21 3.13 2.83
N LEU A 130 14.77 2.36 3.82
CA LEU A 130 15.57 1.34 4.50
C LEU A 130 15.00 -0.04 4.23
N SER A 131 15.68 -0.88 3.46
CA SER A 131 15.22 -2.25 3.25
C SER A 131 15.36 -3.08 4.53
N ILE A 132 14.43 -4.00 4.75
CA ILE A 132 14.48 -4.96 5.87
C ILE A 132 15.79 -5.74 5.87
N LYS A 133 16.33 -6.10 4.70
CA LYS A 133 17.65 -6.75 4.58
C LYS A 133 18.77 -5.91 5.18
N ARG A 134 18.82 -4.61 4.88
CA ARG A 134 19.83 -3.70 5.44
C ARG A 134 19.67 -3.53 6.95
N LEU A 135 18.43 -3.43 7.42
CA LEU A 135 18.11 -3.35 8.86
C LEU A 135 18.67 -4.56 9.62
N LEU A 136 18.53 -5.78 9.06
CA LEU A 136 18.90 -7.02 9.75
C LEU A 136 20.41 -7.31 9.73
N VAL A 137 21.17 -6.84 8.70
CA VAL A 137 22.59 -7.18 8.53
C VAL A 137 23.56 -6.10 9.03
N ASN A 138 23.05 -4.91 9.39
CA ASN A 138 23.87 -3.83 9.91
C ASN A 138 23.87 -3.82 11.44
N ASP A 139 24.88 -3.14 11.99
CA ASP A 139 25.04 -2.97 13.43
C ASP A 139 23.81 -2.20 13.99
N PRO A 140 23.15 -2.73 15.02
CA PRO A 140 21.98 -2.10 15.64
C PRO A 140 22.21 -0.68 16.19
N ASP A 141 23.45 -0.34 16.53
CA ASP A 141 23.81 0.97 17.07
C ASP A 141 23.92 2.06 16.00
N LYS A 142 24.01 1.69 14.71
CA LYS A 142 24.01 2.66 13.60
C LYS A 142 22.69 3.41 13.50
N GLN A 143 22.77 4.67 13.07
CA GLN A 143 21.59 5.44 12.76
C GLN A 143 21.00 5.04 11.41
N VAL A 144 19.67 5.20 11.25
CA VAL A 144 18.95 4.96 10.00
C VAL A 144 19.56 5.75 8.85
N ALA A 145 19.88 7.03 9.07
CA ALA A 145 20.51 7.92 8.07
C ALA A 145 21.81 7.38 7.48
N GLU A 146 22.57 6.56 8.23
CA GLU A 146 23.84 5.99 7.77
C GLU A 146 23.66 4.77 6.85
N VAL A 147 22.49 4.14 6.91
CA VAL A 147 22.22 2.83 6.28
C VAL A 147 21.14 2.91 5.20
N MET A 148 20.28 3.92 5.24
CA MET A 148 19.22 4.11 4.26
C MET A 148 19.75 4.34 2.84
N ALA A 149 18.90 4.13 1.85
CA ALA A 149 19.15 4.53 0.47
C ALA A 149 18.46 5.88 0.24
N ASN A 150 19.21 6.87 -0.28
CA ASN A 150 18.70 8.23 -0.51
C ASN A 150 18.21 8.44 -1.95
N ASP A 151 18.34 7.44 -2.81
CA ASP A 151 18.01 7.43 -4.22
C ASP A 151 16.60 6.87 -4.47
N ALA A 152 15.68 7.08 -3.56
CA ALA A 152 14.29 6.71 -3.75
C ALA A 152 13.69 7.52 -4.89
N VAL A 153 13.18 6.84 -5.91
CA VAL A 153 12.37 7.46 -6.96
C VAL A 153 10.99 7.72 -6.38
N SER A 154 10.48 8.93 -6.52
CA SER A 154 9.13 9.31 -6.11
C SER A 154 8.37 9.85 -7.31
N PHE A 155 7.08 9.57 -7.35
CA PHE A 155 6.14 10.09 -8.35
C PHE A 155 5.10 10.95 -7.66
N HIS A 156 4.57 11.91 -8.40
CA HIS A 156 3.40 12.63 -7.94
C HIS A 156 2.13 11.79 -8.20
N PRO A 157 1.12 11.81 -7.33
CA PRO A 157 -0.09 11.02 -7.53
C PRO A 157 -0.81 11.25 -8.87
N ASP A 158 -0.71 12.47 -9.43
CA ASP A 158 -1.32 12.84 -10.71
C ASP A 158 -0.52 12.38 -11.94
N GLU A 159 0.69 11.82 -11.74
CA GLU A 159 1.52 11.34 -12.85
C GLU A 159 0.96 10.04 -13.44
N ASN A 160 1.32 9.73 -14.69
CA ASN A 160 0.84 8.54 -15.35
C ASN A 160 1.51 7.29 -14.80
N ALA A 161 0.70 6.32 -14.40
CA ALA A 161 1.14 5.05 -13.82
C ALA A 161 2.02 4.22 -14.78
N TYR A 162 1.75 4.29 -16.09
CA TYR A 162 2.54 3.60 -17.09
C TYR A 162 3.98 4.13 -17.16
N ASP A 163 4.17 5.44 -17.05
CA ASP A 163 5.50 6.06 -17.04
C ASP A 163 6.28 5.66 -15.78
N ALA A 164 5.60 5.56 -14.63
CA ALA A 164 6.16 5.04 -13.40
C ALA A 164 6.61 3.57 -13.55
N CYS A 165 5.77 2.72 -14.14
CA CYS A 165 6.10 1.32 -14.44
C CYS A 165 7.31 1.18 -15.36
N LEU A 166 7.43 2.00 -16.41
CA LEU A 166 8.57 1.97 -17.32
C LEU A 166 9.90 2.28 -16.61
N LEU A 167 9.92 3.19 -15.66
CA LEU A 167 11.11 3.49 -14.88
C LEU A 167 11.51 2.32 -13.95
N TYR A 168 10.53 1.57 -13.46
CA TYR A 168 10.77 0.39 -12.63
C TYR A 168 11.30 -0.81 -13.43
N THR A 169 10.91 -0.93 -14.70
CA THR A 169 11.32 -2.04 -15.59
C THR A 169 12.57 -1.74 -16.38
N SER A 170 13.03 -0.48 -16.43
CA SER A 170 14.29 -0.12 -17.07
C SER A 170 15.48 -0.64 -16.23
N PRO A 171 16.42 -1.40 -16.83
CA PRO A 171 17.60 -1.85 -16.10
C PRO A 171 18.37 -0.64 -15.56
N SER A 172 18.65 -0.67 -14.26
CA SER A 172 19.36 0.41 -13.58
C SER A 172 20.68 0.71 -14.31
N PRO A 173 21.05 1.99 -14.50
CA PRO A 173 22.35 2.35 -15.10
C PRO A 173 23.56 1.73 -14.40
N ARG A 174 23.38 1.17 -13.19
CA ARG A 174 24.43 0.46 -12.45
C ARG A 174 24.67 -0.97 -12.94
N ASP A 175 23.69 -1.62 -13.59
CA ASP A 175 23.84 -2.99 -14.11
C ASP A 175 24.56 -3.03 -15.47
N GLN A 176 24.82 -1.86 -16.10
CA GLN A 176 25.52 -1.76 -17.38
C GLN A 176 27.04 -1.60 -17.24
N ARG A 177 27.61 -1.67 -16.03
CA ARG A 177 29.06 -1.68 -15.79
C ARG A 177 29.49 -3.05 -15.28
N GLY A 178 29.51 -4.01 -16.18
CA GLY A 178 30.23 -5.26 -16.07
C GLY A 178 31.59 -5.17 -16.74
#